data_0be9b0d66dcfc93dfb624bfaa6373f4f
#
_entry.id   0be9b0d66dcfc93dfb624bfaa6373f4f
#
_cell.length_a   1.000
_cell.length_b   1.000
_cell.length_c   1.000
_cell.angle_alpha   90.00
_cell.angle_beta   90.00
_cell.angle_gamma   90.00
#
_symmetry.space_group_name_H-M   'P 1'
#
loop_
_entity.id
_entity.type
_entity.pdbx_description
1 polymer ?
#
loop_
_entity_poly.entity_id
_entity_poly.type
_entity_poly.pdbx_seq_one_letter_code
_entity_poly.pdbx_strand_id
1 'polypeptide(L)'
;ALMNYNKWNYVVGEIACAFDVDPKKCGTQFGVEVYPMSELENKIPEGCRIAILTISHDVQETVDKLVQCGINGIVDFTHQHFLVPKGVVIKSIDVVSSIQELVFITNSLETKTQK
;
A
#
# COMPACT_ATOMS: atom_id res chain seq x y z
N ALA A 1 4.79 -2.28 -9.49
CA ALA A 1 4.54 -0.90 -9.82
C ALA A 1 5.16 0.06 -8.83
N LEU A 2 4.72 0.06 -7.56
CA LEU A 2 5.27 0.99 -6.55
C LEU A 2 6.77 0.77 -6.32
N MET A 3 7.24 -0.46 -6.39
CA MET A 3 8.64 -0.77 -6.16
C MET A 3 9.56 -0.22 -7.25
N ASN A 4 9.04 0.06 -8.43
CA ASN A 4 9.79 0.68 -9.50
C ASN A 4 10.19 2.13 -9.19
N TYR A 5 9.52 2.76 -8.24
CA TYR A 5 9.76 4.14 -7.84
C TYR A 5 10.50 4.21 -6.50
N ASN A 6 11.28 3.19 -6.16
CA ASN A 6 11.94 3.10 -4.87
C ASN A 6 12.87 4.28 -4.56
N LYS A 7 13.43 4.92 -5.59
CA LYS A 7 14.28 6.10 -5.41
C LYS A 7 13.56 7.35 -5.90
N TRP A 8 12.66 7.85 -5.07
CA TRP A 8 11.84 9.02 -5.39
C TRP A 8 12.61 10.30 -5.07
N ASN A 9 12.69 11.21 -6.04
CA ASN A 9 13.45 12.45 -5.88
C ASN A 9 12.87 13.42 -4.86
N TYR A 10 11.57 13.39 -4.66
CA TYR A 10 10.85 14.34 -3.81
C TYR A 10 10.29 13.73 -2.52
N VAL A 11 10.59 12.49 -2.27
CA VAL A 11 10.07 11.77 -1.11
C VAL A 11 11.23 11.38 -0.22
N VAL A 12 11.08 11.66 1.08
CA VAL A 12 12.08 11.28 2.07
C VAL A 12 11.82 9.85 2.49
N GLY A 13 12.49 8.90 1.86
CA GLY A 13 12.33 7.50 2.19
C GLY A 13 12.42 6.60 0.97
N GLU A 14 12.45 5.32 1.24
CA GLU A 14 12.47 4.28 0.22
C GLU A 14 11.73 3.05 0.72
N ILE A 15 11.36 2.16 -0.19
CA ILE A 15 10.73 0.88 0.19
C ILE A 15 11.82 -0.05 0.71
N ALA A 16 11.77 -0.37 2.00
CA ALA A 16 12.78 -1.19 2.66
C ALA A 16 12.61 -2.68 2.35
N CYS A 17 11.36 -3.16 2.33
CA CYS A 17 11.04 -4.55 2.00
C CYS A 17 9.56 -4.65 1.67
N ALA A 18 9.15 -5.83 1.22
CA ALA A 18 7.76 -6.13 0.93
C ALA A 18 7.40 -7.54 1.42
N PHE A 19 6.12 -7.82 1.51
CA PHE A 19 5.61 -9.13 1.94
C PHE A 19 4.49 -9.59 1.01
N ASP A 20 4.47 -10.89 0.71
CA ASP A 20 3.45 -11.47 -0.15
C ASP A 20 3.09 -12.87 0.33
N VAL A 21 1.83 -13.27 0.13
CA VAL A 21 1.38 -14.63 0.43
C VAL A 21 1.78 -15.63 -0.65
N ASP A 22 2.06 -15.16 -1.85
CA ASP A 22 2.42 -16.01 -2.99
C ASP A 22 3.93 -16.29 -2.96
N PRO A 23 4.36 -17.56 -2.76
CA PRO A 23 5.78 -17.89 -2.72
C PRO A 23 6.52 -17.54 -4.01
N LYS A 24 5.82 -17.50 -5.14
CA LYS A 24 6.42 -17.17 -6.43
C LYS A 24 6.82 -15.71 -6.54
N LYS A 25 6.23 -14.85 -5.71
CA LYS A 25 6.53 -13.43 -5.69
C LYS A 25 7.58 -13.05 -4.66
N CYS A 26 8.02 -14.01 -3.85
CA CYS A 26 9.07 -13.78 -2.87
C CYS A 26 10.45 -13.79 -3.52
N GLY A 27 11.43 -13.19 -2.84
CA GLY A 27 12.78 -12.99 -3.34
C GLY A 27 13.02 -11.54 -3.70
N THR A 28 14.15 -11.24 -4.34
CA THR A 28 14.48 -9.86 -4.70
C THR A 28 13.79 -9.46 -5.99
N GLN A 29 12.97 -8.40 -5.91
CA GLN A 29 12.25 -7.86 -7.07
C GLN A 29 12.46 -6.35 -7.11
N PHE A 30 12.90 -5.84 -8.25
CA PHE A 30 13.15 -4.40 -8.44
C PHE A 30 14.07 -3.82 -7.35
N GLY A 31 15.05 -4.60 -6.88
CA GLY A 31 15.94 -4.18 -5.82
C GLY A 31 15.34 -4.21 -4.41
N VAL A 32 14.14 -4.75 -4.25
CA VAL A 32 13.45 -4.87 -2.97
C VAL A 32 13.29 -6.35 -2.62
N GLU A 33 13.65 -6.71 -1.40
CA GLU A 33 13.44 -8.07 -0.92
C GLU A 33 11.98 -8.28 -0.56
N VAL A 34 11.36 -9.31 -1.13
CA VAL A 34 9.98 -9.70 -0.83
C VAL A 34 9.99 -10.96 0.01
N TYR A 35 9.44 -10.87 1.21
CA TYR A 35 9.39 -11.97 2.16
C TYR A 35 7.99 -12.61 2.18
N PRO A 36 7.87 -13.87 2.60
CA PRO A 36 6.55 -14.46 2.86
C PRO A 36 5.83 -13.69 3.96
N MET A 37 4.51 -13.60 3.85
CA MET A 37 3.70 -12.92 4.89
C MET A 37 3.89 -13.53 6.28
N SER A 38 4.22 -14.82 6.37
CA SER A 38 4.52 -15.49 7.65
C SER A 38 5.72 -14.89 8.37
N GLU A 39 6.60 -14.21 7.66
CA GLU A 39 7.80 -13.59 8.22
C GLU A 39 7.61 -12.10 8.57
N LEU A 40 6.39 -11.60 8.50
CA LEU A 40 6.10 -10.18 8.71
C LEU A 40 6.71 -9.64 10.01
N GLU A 41 6.48 -10.34 11.12
CA GLU A 41 6.94 -9.89 12.43
C GLU A 41 8.47 -9.95 12.57
N ASN A 42 9.12 -10.84 11.83
CA ASN A 42 10.56 -11.04 11.95
C ASN A 42 11.39 -10.18 11.00
N LYS A 43 10.79 -9.71 9.90
CA LYS A 43 11.53 -9.08 8.81
C LYS A 43 11.26 -7.60 8.64
N ILE A 44 10.30 -7.02 9.34
CA ILE A 44 10.11 -5.57 9.32
C ILE A 44 11.36 -4.92 9.93
N PRO A 45 12.04 -4.03 9.18
CA PRO A 45 13.21 -3.37 9.70
C PRO A 45 12.92 -2.53 10.93
N GLU A 46 13.85 -2.51 11.86
CA GLU A 46 13.76 -1.64 13.03
C GLU A 46 13.71 -0.19 12.57
N GLY A 47 12.81 0.59 13.15
CA GLY A 47 12.63 1.99 12.77
C GLY A 47 11.70 2.22 11.59
N CYS A 48 11.21 1.16 10.96
CA CYS A 48 10.21 1.29 9.91
C CYS A 48 8.87 1.67 10.54
N ARG A 49 8.27 2.76 10.09
CA ARG A 49 7.05 3.31 10.69
C ARG A 49 5.86 3.36 9.76
N ILE A 50 6.09 3.23 8.46
CA ILE A 50 5.04 3.39 7.46
C ILE A 50 4.89 2.11 6.66
N ALA A 51 3.65 1.68 6.48
CA ALA A 51 3.30 0.55 5.65
C ALA A 51 2.35 0.97 4.55
N ILE A 52 2.51 0.35 3.38
CA ILE A 52 1.59 0.48 2.26
C ILE A 52 0.83 -0.83 2.17
N LEU A 53 -0.49 -0.76 2.28
CA LEU A 53 -1.34 -1.93 2.42
C LEU A 53 -2.14 -2.16 1.14
N THR A 54 -1.86 -3.27 0.44
CA THR A 54 -2.49 -3.59 -0.85
C THR A 54 -3.14 -4.97 -0.86
N ILE A 55 -3.27 -5.61 0.30
CA ILE A 55 -3.82 -6.96 0.42
C ILE A 55 -5.34 -6.98 0.27
N SER A 56 -5.90 -8.15 0.01
CA SER A 56 -7.35 -8.33 -0.13
C SER A 56 -7.97 -9.23 0.93
N HIS A 57 -7.16 -9.93 1.72
CA HIS A 57 -7.60 -10.88 2.75
C HIS A 57 -6.88 -10.61 4.06
N ASP A 58 -7.54 -10.94 5.17
CA ASP A 58 -6.95 -10.86 6.50
C ASP A 58 -6.39 -9.48 6.84
N VAL A 59 -7.12 -8.45 6.42
CA VAL A 59 -6.66 -7.06 6.54
C VAL A 59 -6.48 -6.67 8.00
N GLN A 60 -7.47 -6.92 8.84
CA GLN A 60 -7.41 -6.55 10.26
C GLN A 60 -6.26 -7.27 10.98
N GLU A 61 -6.11 -8.56 10.73
CA GLU A 61 -5.03 -9.35 11.34
C GLU A 61 -3.66 -8.81 10.94
N THR A 62 -3.48 -8.49 9.67
CA THR A 62 -2.22 -7.93 9.17
C THR A 62 -1.95 -6.56 9.79
N VAL A 63 -2.96 -5.70 9.86
CA VAL A 63 -2.85 -4.38 10.47
C VAL A 63 -2.44 -4.50 11.94
N ASP A 64 -3.05 -5.42 12.67
CA ASP A 64 -2.71 -5.63 14.08
C ASP A 64 -1.24 -6.01 14.25
N LYS A 65 -0.73 -6.88 13.39
CA LYS A 65 0.69 -7.27 13.41
C LYS A 65 1.61 -6.11 13.07
N LEU A 66 1.25 -5.31 12.08
CA LEU A 66 2.02 -4.13 11.70
C LEU A 66 2.12 -3.14 12.85
N VAL A 67 1.01 -2.88 13.52
CA VAL A 67 0.97 -1.97 14.67
C VAL A 67 1.86 -2.50 15.80
N GLN A 68 1.82 -3.81 16.07
CA GLN A 68 2.68 -4.43 17.07
C GLN A 68 4.17 -4.28 16.73
N CYS A 69 4.50 -4.21 15.45
CA CYS A 69 5.89 -4.05 15.00
C CYS A 69 6.36 -2.59 14.99
N GLY A 70 5.51 -1.66 15.41
CA GLY A 70 5.88 -0.25 15.49
C GLY A 70 5.41 0.60 14.31
N ILE A 71 4.63 0.05 13.40
CA ILE A 71 4.05 0.83 12.30
C ILE A 71 2.98 1.76 12.88
N ASN A 72 3.09 3.04 12.58
CA ASN A 72 2.14 4.05 13.04
C ASN A 72 1.52 4.87 11.90
N GLY A 73 1.90 4.61 10.66
CA GLY A 73 1.29 5.22 9.49
C GLY A 73 0.99 4.16 8.45
N ILE A 74 -0.22 4.17 7.89
CA ILE A 74 -0.65 3.19 6.91
C ILE A 74 -1.24 3.92 5.71
N VAL A 75 -0.69 3.63 4.53
CA VAL A 75 -1.30 4.03 3.26
C VAL A 75 -2.15 2.86 2.80
N ASP A 76 -3.46 3.05 2.77
CA ASP A 76 -4.42 1.98 2.56
C ASP A 76 -4.99 2.00 1.14
N PHE A 77 -4.74 0.93 0.39
CA PHE A 77 -5.31 0.69 -0.94
C PHE A 77 -6.36 -0.42 -0.92
N THR A 78 -6.71 -0.96 0.26
CA THR A 78 -7.53 -2.18 0.35
C THR A 78 -9.01 -1.94 0.13
N HIS A 79 -9.51 -0.73 0.35
CA HIS A 79 -10.93 -0.41 0.35
C HIS A 79 -11.74 -1.19 1.40
N GLN A 80 -11.08 -1.78 2.37
CA GLN A 80 -11.73 -2.54 3.43
C GLN A 80 -11.69 -1.73 4.72
N HIS A 81 -12.72 -1.93 5.53
CA HIS A 81 -12.79 -1.29 6.83
C HIS A 81 -11.95 -2.07 7.84
N PHE A 82 -11.13 -1.38 8.60
CA PHE A 82 -10.37 -1.96 9.70
C PHE A 82 -10.15 -0.91 10.79
N LEU A 83 -9.84 -1.38 12.00
CA LEU A 83 -9.68 -0.52 13.15
C LEU A 83 -8.21 -0.46 13.56
N VAL A 84 -7.79 0.71 14.01
CA VAL A 84 -6.43 0.94 14.52
C VAL A 84 -6.51 1.62 15.88
N PRO A 85 -5.50 1.43 16.74
CA PRO A 85 -5.46 2.11 18.01
C PRO A 85 -5.15 3.60 17.84
N LYS A 86 -5.38 4.36 18.89
CA LYS A 86 -5.03 5.77 18.93
C LYS A 86 -3.53 5.94 18.67
N GLY A 87 -3.18 6.91 17.85
CA GLY A 87 -1.79 7.17 17.50
C GLY A 87 -1.36 6.57 16.16
N VAL A 88 -2.20 5.74 15.55
CA VAL A 88 -1.95 5.21 14.21
C VAL A 88 -2.76 6.03 13.20
N VAL A 89 -2.09 6.53 12.19
CA VAL A 89 -2.72 7.37 11.15
C VAL A 89 -2.91 6.56 9.89
N ILE A 90 -4.11 6.64 9.31
CA ILE A 90 -4.44 5.96 8.06
C ILE A 90 -4.72 7.00 6.98
N LYS A 91 -4.12 6.81 5.82
CA LYS A 91 -4.43 7.56 4.62
C LYS A 91 -4.98 6.57 3.59
N SER A 92 -6.28 6.65 3.32
CA SER A 92 -6.92 5.77 2.34
C SER A 92 -6.84 6.38 0.95
N ILE A 93 -6.49 5.55 -0.02
CA ILE A 93 -6.37 5.94 -1.42
C ILE A 93 -7.37 5.14 -2.24
N ASP A 94 -8.30 5.82 -2.87
CA ASP A 94 -9.34 5.20 -3.69
C ASP A 94 -9.02 5.42 -5.17
N VAL A 95 -8.22 4.51 -5.72
CA VAL A 95 -7.82 4.56 -7.13
C VAL A 95 -9.01 4.31 -8.05
N VAL A 96 -9.91 3.41 -7.65
CA VAL A 96 -11.09 3.07 -8.47
C VAL A 96 -12.01 4.28 -8.62
N SER A 97 -12.34 4.95 -7.53
CA SER A 97 -13.16 6.16 -7.58
C SER A 97 -12.52 7.25 -8.41
N SER A 98 -11.21 7.41 -8.31
CA SER A 98 -10.47 8.39 -9.11
C SER A 98 -10.55 8.08 -10.60
N ILE A 99 -10.45 6.81 -10.98
CA ILE A 99 -10.59 6.37 -12.36
C ILE A 99 -12.02 6.61 -12.87
N GLN A 100 -13.02 6.24 -12.07
CA GLN A 100 -14.42 6.44 -12.42
C GLN A 100 -14.74 7.92 -12.64
N GLU A 101 -14.24 8.76 -11.76
CA GLU A 101 -14.41 10.21 -11.87
C GLU A 101 -13.78 10.74 -13.16
N LEU A 102 -12.57 10.29 -13.48
CA LEU A 102 -11.86 10.70 -14.68
C LEU A 102 -12.60 10.25 -15.95
N VAL A 103 -13.12 9.03 -15.97
CA VAL A 103 -13.91 8.50 -17.07
C VAL A 103 -15.18 9.35 -17.27
N PHE A 104 -15.86 9.69 -16.20
CA PHE A 104 -17.05 10.53 -16.26
C PHE A 104 -16.73 11.92 -16.85
N ILE A 105 -15.67 12.55 -16.38
CA ILE A 105 -15.26 13.87 -16.86
C ILE A 105 -14.89 13.81 -18.35
N THR A 106 -14.12 12.80 -18.76
CA THR A 106 -13.69 12.64 -20.15
C THR A 106 -14.89 12.44 -21.08
N ASN A 107 -15.83 11.59 -20.68
CA ASN A 107 -17.05 11.36 -21.47
C ASN A 107 -17.89 12.63 -21.60
N SER A 108 -17.99 13.43 -20.55
CA SER A 108 -18.69 14.70 -20.58
C SER A 108 -18.05 15.69 -21.56
N LEU A 109 -16.73 15.75 -21.58
CA LEU A 109 -15.98 16.60 -22.52
C LEU A 109 -16.16 16.15 -23.97
N GLU A 110 -16.12 14.84 -24.24
CA GLU A 110 -16.36 14.29 -25.56
C GLU A 110 -17.77 14.66 -26.05
N THR A 111 -18.77 14.52 -25.20
CA THR A 111 -20.14 14.88 -25.54
C THR A 111 -20.26 16.36 -25.92
N LYS A 112 -19.57 17.23 -25.21
CA LYS A 112 -19.55 18.66 -25.52
C LYS A 112 -18.82 18.96 -26.85
N THR A 113 -17.75 18.23 -27.10
CA THR A 113 -16.92 18.41 -28.28
C THR A 113 -17.63 17.97 -29.55
N GLN A 114 -18.50 16.96 -29.46
CA GLN A 114 -19.25 16.44 -30.61
C GLN A 114 -20.37 17.36 -31.09
N LYS A 115 -20.69 18.35 -30.33
CA LYS A 115 -21.65 19.35 -30.74
C LYS A 115 -20.99 20.46 -31.51
#